data_92977f6ac96659c03f8f14e8d89249f1
#
_entry.id   92977f6ac96659c03f8f14e8d89249f1
#
_cell.length_a   1.000
_cell.length_b   1.000
_cell.length_c   1.000
_cell.angle_alpha   90.00
_cell.angle_beta   90.00
_cell.angle_gamma   90.00
#
_symmetry.space_group_name_H-M   'P 1'
#
loop_
_entity.id
_entity.type
_entity.pdbx_description
1 polymer ?
#
loop_
_entity_poly.entity_id
_entity_poly.type
_entity_poly.pdbx_seq_one_letter_code
_entity_poly.pdbx_strand_id
1 'polypeptide(L)'
;MKNTYEYNVTVSKVVDGDTVDVDIDLGFGMVYKKQRVRMLGIDTPESRTRDLVEKKFGKASKKHLKKLLEEAESITLISHDKGKFGRILGELFAHHIEGHPVFGHRVNVNEQMIADHHAVPYTGENKDLVEGQHMANREVLLANGTVVLDD
;
A
#
# COMPACT_ATOMS: atom_id res chain seq x y z
N MET A 1 -2.07 -19.32 18.54
CA MET A 1 -2.46 -19.20 17.13
C MET A 1 -3.01 -17.80 16.88
N LYS A 2 -2.43 -17.07 15.94
CA LYS A 2 -2.96 -15.76 15.59
C LYS A 2 -4.28 -15.93 14.86
N ASN A 3 -5.29 -15.22 15.28
CA ASN A 3 -6.56 -15.16 14.56
C ASN A 3 -6.44 -14.08 13.48
N THR A 4 -6.20 -14.51 12.25
CA THR A 4 -6.22 -13.62 11.10
C THR A 4 -7.51 -13.86 10.33
N TYR A 5 -8.11 -12.78 9.88
CA TYR A 5 -9.36 -12.85 9.14
C TYR A 5 -9.16 -12.26 7.75
N GLU A 6 -9.73 -12.91 6.76
CA GLU A 6 -9.66 -12.48 5.37
C GLU A 6 -11.04 -11.98 4.95
N TYR A 7 -11.08 -10.76 4.39
CA TYR A 7 -12.32 -10.12 3.98
C TYR A 7 -12.21 -9.62 2.55
N ASN A 8 -13.33 -9.64 1.84
CA ASN A 8 -13.46 -8.88 0.60
C ASN A 8 -13.63 -7.41 0.96
N VAL A 9 -12.94 -6.54 0.26
CA VAL A 9 -13.00 -5.11 0.51
C VAL A 9 -13.16 -4.32 -0.79
N THR A 10 -13.73 -3.13 -0.66
CA THR A 10 -13.77 -2.14 -1.74
C THR A 10 -12.98 -0.94 -1.29
N VAL A 11 -12.04 -0.50 -2.11
CA VAL A 11 -11.23 0.67 -1.78
C VAL A 11 -12.03 1.92 -2.05
N SER A 12 -12.24 2.74 -1.02
CA SER A 12 -12.94 4.01 -1.16
C SER A 12 -11.99 5.18 -1.39
N LYS A 13 -10.78 5.11 -0.82
CA LYS A 13 -9.78 6.18 -0.97
C LYS A 13 -8.38 5.65 -0.71
N VAL A 14 -7.43 6.05 -1.53
CA VAL A 14 -6.00 5.86 -1.25
C VAL A 14 -5.51 7.12 -0.55
N VAL A 15 -5.05 6.97 0.68
CA VAL A 15 -4.62 8.11 1.51
C VAL A 15 -3.14 8.42 1.30
N ASP A 16 -2.32 7.39 1.35
CA ASP A 16 -0.87 7.44 1.10
C ASP A 16 -0.45 6.14 0.43
N GLY A 17 0.82 6.01 0.08
CA GLY A 17 1.33 4.79 -0.54
C GLY A 17 1.25 3.56 0.36
N ASP A 18 0.98 3.73 1.65
CA ASP A 18 0.88 2.65 2.64
C ASP A 18 -0.41 2.68 3.45
N THR A 19 -1.37 3.52 3.07
CA THR A 19 -2.61 3.71 3.84
C THR A 19 -3.79 3.88 2.89
N VAL A 20 -4.84 3.09 3.10
CA VAL A 20 -6.06 3.15 2.30
C VAL A 20 -7.28 3.13 3.20
N ASP A 21 -8.37 3.74 2.72
CA ASP A 21 -9.67 3.60 3.35
C ASP A 21 -10.49 2.60 2.53
N VAL A 22 -11.10 1.65 3.22
CA VAL A 22 -11.85 0.56 2.58
C VAL A 22 -13.20 0.37 3.25
N ASP A 23 -14.12 -0.20 2.49
CA ASP A 23 -15.37 -0.75 3.01
C ASP A 23 -15.19 -2.27 3.08
N ILE A 24 -15.41 -2.84 4.25
CA ILE A 24 -15.17 -4.26 4.52
C ILE A 24 -16.49 -5.02 4.46
N ASP A 25 -16.54 -6.03 3.58
CA ASP A 25 -17.69 -6.92 3.47
C ASP A 25 -17.61 -7.96 4.61
N LEU A 26 -18.55 -7.90 5.53
CA LEU A 26 -18.62 -8.83 6.67
C LEU A 26 -19.52 -10.03 6.37
N GLY A 27 -20.08 -10.10 5.17
CA GLY A 27 -21.06 -11.14 4.83
C GLY A 27 -22.46 -10.78 5.35
N PHE A 28 -23.43 -11.56 4.92
CA PHE A 28 -24.85 -11.36 5.29
C PHE A 28 -25.39 -9.98 4.92
N GLY A 29 -24.81 -9.34 3.91
CA GLY A 29 -25.20 -7.98 3.53
C GLY A 29 -24.68 -6.89 4.45
N MET A 30 -23.83 -7.23 5.40
CA MET A 30 -23.25 -6.26 6.33
C MET A 30 -21.94 -5.73 5.81
N VAL A 31 -21.79 -4.40 5.83
CA VAL A 31 -20.57 -3.72 5.37
C VAL A 31 -20.09 -2.78 6.48
N TYR A 32 -18.82 -2.93 6.84
CA TYR A 32 -18.16 -2.02 7.78
C TYR A 32 -17.44 -0.93 6.97
N LYS A 33 -18.06 0.23 6.90
CA LYS A 33 -17.62 1.30 5.99
C LYS A 33 -16.51 2.14 6.56
N LYS A 34 -15.72 2.70 5.67
CA LYS A 34 -14.71 3.74 5.95
C LYS A 34 -13.69 3.30 7.00
N GLN A 35 -13.15 2.12 6.82
CA GLN A 35 -12.12 1.62 7.72
C GLN A 35 -10.75 1.95 7.15
N ARG A 36 -9.91 2.59 7.97
CA ARG A 36 -8.55 2.94 7.56
C ARG A 36 -7.62 1.77 7.80
N VAL A 37 -6.92 1.36 6.74
CA VAL A 37 -5.96 0.27 6.76
C VAL A 37 -4.57 0.83 6.58
N ARG A 38 -3.69 0.55 7.53
CA ARG A 38 -2.25 0.77 7.42
C ARG A 38 -1.64 -0.55 6.92
N MET A 39 -1.00 -0.49 5.78
CA MET A 39 -0.42 -1.69 5.18
C MET A 39 0.78 -2.16 6.01
N LEU A 40 0.67 -3.39 6.49
CA LEU A 40 1.63 -3.96 7.42
C LEU A 40 2.97 -4.25 6.74
N GLY A 41 4.05 -3.98 7.44
CA GLY A 41 5.40 -4.36 7.02
C GLY A 41 6.06 -3.43 6.03
N ILE A 42 5.43 -2.32 5.65
CA ILE A 42 6.02 -1.37 4.71
C ILE A 42 5.95 0.06 5.23
N ASP A 43 6.79 0.90 4.67
CA ASP A 43 6.76 2.34 4.86
C ASP A 43 6.97 3.01 3.51
N THR A 44 6.25 4.10 3.26
CA THR A 44 6.37 4.87 2.02
C THR A 44 6.69 6.33 2.33
N PRO A 45 7.26 7.06 1.35
CA PRO A 45 7.45 8.51 1.53
C PRO A 45 6.11 9.20 1.75
N GLU A 46 6.12 10.25 2.55
CA GLU A 46 4.90 10.98 2.84
C GLU A 46 4.46 11.86 1.68
N SER A 47 3.17 11.82 1.36
CA SER A 47 2.60 12.65 0.32
C SER A 47 2.16 14.03 0.84
N ARG A 48 2.03 14.17 2.16
CA ARG A 48 1.63 15.40 2.83
C ARG A 48 2.75 15.89 3.73
N THR A 49 3.78 16.47 3.13
CA THR A 49 4.93 16.98 3.86
C THR A 49 5.35 18.33 3.27
N ARG A 50 6.08 19.10 4.06
CA ARG A 50 6.67 20.36 3.60
C ARG A 50 7.93 20.15 2.79
N ASP A 51 8.53 18.95 2.89
CA ASP A 51 9.66 18.58 2.06
C ASP A 51 9.17 18.30 0.64
N LEU A 52 9.44 19.21 -0.29
CA LEU A 52 8.93 19.12 -1.65
C LEU A 52 9.48 17.93 -2.42
N VAL A 53 10.70 17.50 -2.11
CA VAL A 53 11.30 16.33 -2.74
C VAL A 53 10.60 15.06 -2.23
N GLU A 54 10.51 14.88 -0.92
CA GLU A 54 9.80 13.74 -0.35
C GLU A 54 8.36 13.67 -0.83
N LYS A 55 7.69 14.82 -0.93
CA LYS A 55 6.31 14.90 -1.41
C LYS A 55 6.15 14.34 -2.80
N LYS A 56 7.08 14.58 -3.71
CA LYS A 56 7.04 14.02 -5.07
C LYS A 56 7.10 12.48 -5.03
N PHE A 57 7.97 11.93 -4.22
CA PHE A 57 8.07 10.47 -4.06
C PHE A 57 6.84 9.90 -3.33
N GLY A 58 6.33 10.61 -2.35
CA GLY A 58 5.09 10.22 -1.67
C GLY A 58 3.90 10.18 -2.60
N LYS A 59 3.74 11.20 -3.46
CA LYS A 59 2.68 11.21 -4.46
C LYS A 59 2.85 10.12 -5.50
N ALA A 60 4.09 9.80 -5.90
CA ALA A 60 4.36 8.72 -6.83
C ALA A 60 3.98 7.37 -6.21
N SER A 61 4.33 7.14 -4.94
CA SER A 61 3.94 5.91 -4.23
C SER A 61 2.43 5.78 -4.11
N LYS A 62 1.75 6.86 -3.77
CA LYS A 62 0.29 6.90 -3.69
C LYS A 62 -0.36 6.58 -5.03
N LYS A 63 0.13 7.18 -6.11
CA LYS A 63 -0.35 6.93 -7.46
C LYS A 63 -0.13 5.47 -7.87
N HIS A 64 1.03 4.92 -7.53
CA HIS A 64 1.36 3.54 -7.85
C HIS A 64 0.45 2.56 -7.13
N LEU A 65 0.22 2.78 -5.84
CA LEU A 65 -0.72 1.98 -5.07
C LEU A 65 -2.12 2.03 -5.68
N LYS A 66 -2.57 3.22 -6.02
CA LYS A 66 -3.88 3.39 -6.65
C LYS A 66 -3.98 2.59 -7.95
N LYS A 67 -2.94 2.60 -8.77
CA LYS A 67 -2.87 1.84 -10.01
C LYS A 67 -2.97 0.33 -9.73
N LEU A 68 -2.19 -0.19 -8.78
CA LEU A 68 -2.21 -1.61 -8.43
C LEU A 68 -3.61 -2.05 -7.98
N LEU A 69 -4.29 -1.23 -7.22
CA LEU A 69 -5.62 -1.55 -6.71
C LEU A 69 -6.69 -1.42 -7.79
N GLU A 70 -6.58 -0.44 -8.68
CA GLU A 70 -7.54 -0.24 -9.78
C GLU A 70 -7.43 -1.33 -10.85
N GLU A 71 -6.26 -1.90 -11.08
CA GLU A 71 -6.06 -2.97 -12.04
C GLU A 71 -6.63 -4.31 -11.57
N ALA A 72 -6.90 -4.45 -10.29
CA ALA A 72 -7.44 -5.68 -9.72
C ALA A 72 -8.95 -5.78 -9.95
N GLU A 73 -9.42 -6.99 -10.24
CA GLU A 73 -10.86 -7.27 -10.31
C GLU A 73 -11.48 -7.23 -8.92
N SER A 74 -10.78 -7.79 -7.95
CA SER A 74 -11.22 -7.79 -6.55
C SER A 74 -10.03 -7.68 -5.63
N ILE A 75 -10.29 -7.22 -4.41
CA ILE A 75 -9.26 -7.01 -3.40
C ILE A 75 -9.70 -7.68 -2.11
N THR A 76 -8.79 -8.41 -1.47
CA THR A 76 -9.00 -8.94 -0.15
C THR A 76 -8.04 -8.31 0.85
N LEU A 77 -8.50 -8.20 2.08
CA LEU A 77 -7.72 -7.72 3.21
C LEU A 77 -7.52 -8.88 4.18
N ILE A 78 -6.27 -9.16 4.53
CA ILE A 78 -5.97 -10.01 5.67
C ILE A 78 -5.68 -9.09 6.85
N SER A 79 -6.56 -9.09 7.83
CA SER A 79 -6.45 -8.26 9.01
C SER A 79 -5.56 -8.95 10.04
N HIS A 80 -4.52 -8.27 10.52
CA HIS A 80 -3.60 -8.82 11.51
C HIS A 80 -3.88 -8.29 12.91
N ASP A 81 -4.18 -6.99 13.02
CA ASP A 81 -4.42 -6.37 14.31
C ASP A 81 -4.99 -4.96 14.10
N LYS A 82 -5.39 -4.33 15.19
CA LYS A 82 -5.65 -2.89 15.21
C LYS A 82 -4.41 -2.17 15.72
N GLY A 83 -3.92 -1.24 14.94
CA GLY A 83 -2.80 -0.40 15.31
C GLY A 83 -3.24 0.77 16.15
N LYS A 84 -2.31 1.67 16.40
CA LYS A 84 -2.57 2.92 17.11
C LYS A 84 -3.59 3.75 16.32
N PHE A 85 -4.39 4.54 17.04
CA PHE A 85 -5.39 5.43 16.45
C PHE A 85 -6.51 4.72 15.70
N GLY A 86 -6.77 3.45 16.00
CA GLY A 86 -7.89 2.70 15.43
C GLY A 86 -7.69 2.23 14.00
N ARG A 87 -6.48 2.34 13.46
CA ARG A 87 -6.18 1.83 12.12
C ARG A 87 -6.05 0.31 12.16
N ILE A 88 -6.53 -0.32 11.10
CA ILE A 88 -6.36 -1.75 10.92
C ILE A 88 -4.98 -2.00 10.31
N LEU A 89 -4.21 -2.90 10.91
CA LEU A 89 -2.95 -3.35 10.32
C LEU A 89 -3.22 -4.57 9.47
N GLY A 90 -2.90 -4.50 8.20
CA GLY A 90 -3.25 -5.60 7.31
C GLY A 90 -2.44 -5.68 6.03
N GLU A 91 -2.67 -6.78 5.34
CA GLU A 91 -2.11 -7.02 4.02
C GLU A 91 -3.23 -7.00 2.99
N LEU A 92 -2.96 -6.36 1.85
CA LEU A 92 -3.90 -6.30 0.75
C LEU A 92 -3.45 -7.26 -0.35
N PHE A 93 -4.41 -8.00 -0.89
CA PHE A 93 -4.17 -8.92 -2.00
C PHE A 93 -5.06 -8.53 -3.17
N ALA A 94 -4.44 -8.37 -4.33
CA ALA A 94 -5.14 -8.05 -5.56
C ALA A 94 -5.36 -9.33 -6.37
N HIS A 95 -6.59 -9.55 -6.80
CA HIS A 95 -6.98 -10.69 -7.64
C HIS A 95 -7.24 -10.18 -9.05
N HIS A 96 -6.63 -10.82 -10.05
CA HIS A 96 -6.72 -10.38 -11.43
C HIS A 96 -7.56 -11.32 -12.26
N ILE A 97 -8.23 -10.77 -13.27
CA ILE A 97 -9.08 -11.52 -14.19
C ILE A 97 -8.23 -12.33 -15.18
N GLU A 98 -8.88 -13.29 -15.83
CA GLU A 98 -8.28 -14.07 -16.91
C GLU A 98 -7.77 -13.13 -18.00
N GLY A 99 -6.58 -13.44 -18.53
CA GLY A 99 -5.93 -12.61 -19.55
C GLY A 99 -4.94 -11.60 -19.00
N HIS A 100 -4.99 -11.33 -17.70
CA HIS A 100 -3.98 -10.50 -17.05
C HIS A 100 -2.68 -11.30 -16.85
N PRO A 101 -1.49 -10.67 -16.98
CA PRO A 101 -0.21 -11.38 -16.82
C PRO A 101 -0.06 -12.17 -15.52
N VAL A 102 -0.76 -11.77 -14.47
CA VAL A 102 -0.72 -12.45 -13.16
C VAL A 102 -1.99 -13.25 -12.87
N PHE A 103 -2.77 -13.56 -13.91
CA PHE A 103 -3.99 -14.36 -13.75
C PHE A 103 -3.71 -15.68 -13.03
N GLY A 104 -4.60 -16.06 -12.15
CA GLY A 104 -4.48 -17.28 -11.35
C GLY A 104 -3.64 -17.09 -10.08
N HIS A 105 -3.03 -15.93 -9.93
CA HIS A 105 -2.24 -15.60 -8.76
C HIS A 105 -2.81 -14.36 -8.09
N ARG A 106 -2.93 -14.42 -6.77
CA ARG A 106 -3.19 -13.19 -6.03
C ARG A 106 -1.85 -12.52 -5.76
N VAL A 107 -1.83 -11.21 -5.90
CA VAL A 107 -0.63 -10.40 -5.68
C VAL A 107 -0.71 -9.77 -4.30
N ASN A 108 0.31 -10.00 -3.46
CA ASN A 108 0.43 -9.27 -2.20
C ASN A 108 0.87 -7.85 -2.53
N VAL A 109 -0.06 -6.90 -2.40
CA VAL A 109 0.18 -5.50 -2.78
C VAL A 109 1.25 -4.87 -1.89
N ASN A 110 1.30 -5.23 -0.61
CA ASN A 110 2.32 -4.73 0.31
C ASN A 110 3.73 -5.07 -0.22
N GLU A 111 3.93 -6.33 -0.60
CA GLU A 111 5.22 -6.77 -1.15
C GLU A 111 5.50 -6.18 -2.52
N GLN A 112 4.47 -6.02 -3.35
CA GLN A 112 4.62 -5.45 -4.68
C GLN A 112 5.10 -4.00 -4.63
N MET A 113 4.63 -3.23 -3.67
CA MET A 113 5.09 -1.87 -3.46
C MET A 113 6.59 -1.81 -3.16
N ILE A 114 7.10 -2.77 -2.40
CA ILE A 114 8.53 -2.88 -2.12
C ILE A 114 9.29 -3.26 -3.39
N ALA A 115 8.81 -4.26 -4.11
CA ALA A 115 9.46 -4.73 -5.35
C ALA A 115 9.55 -3.63 -6.40
N ASP A 116 8.56 -2.73 -6.43
CA ASP A 116 8.50 -1.63 -7.38
C ASP A 116 9.23 -0.37 -6.90
N HIS A 117 9.95 -0.45 -5.78
CA HIS A 117 10.73 0.65 -5.19
C HIS A 117 9.90 1.84 -4.69
N HIS A 118 8.61 1.63 -4.46
CA HIS A 118 7.73 2.67 -3.91
C HIS A 118 7.54 2.55 -2.39
N ALA A 119 8.05 1.49 -1.79
CA ALA A 119 8.00 1.28 -0.35
C ALA A 119 9.29 0.59 0.12
N VAL A 120 9.52 0.63 1.42
CA VAL A 120 10.61 -0.10 2.07
C VAL A 120 10.05 -1.02 3.13
N PRO A 121 10.73 -2.14 3.43
CA PRO A 121 10.31 -2.99 4.56
C PRO A 121 10.38 -2.20 5.86
N TYR A 122 9.37 -2.38 6.71
CA TYR A 122 9.32 -1.68 7.99
C TYR A 122 8.59 -2.52 9.03
N THR A 123 9.27 -2.82 10.13
CA THR A 123 8.72 -3.56 11.26
C THR A 123 8.99 -2.85 12.59
N GLY A 124 9.04 -1.52 12.58
CA GLY A 124 9.32 -0.72 13.75
C GLY A 124 10.80 -0.49 14.02
N GLU A 125 11.62 -0.67 12.99
CA GLU A 125 13.07 -0.58 13.08
C GLU A 125 13.60 0.85 13.16
N ASN A 126 14.92 0.96 13.24
CA ASN A 126 15.63 2.22 13.27
C ASN A 126 15.29 3.07 12.03
N LYS A 127 14.85 4.30 12.27
CA LYS A 127 14.48 5.24 11.21
C LYS A 127 15.63 5.56 10.26
N ASP A 128 16.87 5.57 10.75
CA ASP A 128 18.03 5.87 9.91
C ASP A 128 18.22 4.81 8.82
N LEU A 129 18.02 3.54 9.16
CA LEU A 129 18.07 2.45 8.20
C LEU A 129 16.96 2.58 7.16
N VAL A 130 15.74 2.87 7.62
CA VAL A 130 14.58 3.06 6.76
C VAL A 130 14.81 4.24 5.80
N GLU A 131 15.35 5.35 6.31
CA GLU A 131 15.64 6.51 5.48
C GLU A 131 16.69 6.20 4.41
N GLY A 132 17.72 5.44 4.75
CA GLY A 132 18.72 5.01 3.77
C GLY A 132 18.12 4.19 2.64
N GLN A 133 17.18 3.31 2.97
CA GLN A 133 16.45 2.51 1.97
C GLN A 133 15.57 3.40 1.09
N HIS A 134 14.90 4.40 1.66
CA HIS A 134 14.12 5.37 0.87
C HIS A 134 15.01 6.15 -0.09
N MET A 135 16.20 6.56 0.34
CA MET A 135 17.12 7.27 -0.54
C MET A 135 17.59 6.39 -1.70
N ALA A 136 17.85 5.11 -1.45
CA ALA A 136 18.19 4.17 -2.53
C ALA A 136 17.04 4.03 -3.53
N ASN A 137 15.79 3.95 -3.05
CA ASN A 137 14.62 3.90 -3.92
C ASN A 137 14.47 5.16 -4.76
N ARG A 138 14.78 6.33 -4.20
CA ARG A 138 14.73 7.60 -4.95
C ARG A 138 15.64 7.56 -6.17
N GLU A 139 16.86 7.02 -6.00
CA GLU A 139 17.79 6.91 -7.13
C GLU A 139 17.23 6.03 -8.24
N VAL A 140 16.61 4.91 -7.90
CA VAL A 140 15.99 4.02 -8.88
C VAL A 140 14.85 4.72 -9.62
N LEU A 141 13.97 5.40 -8.90
CA LEU A 141 12.79 6.05 -9.48
C LEU A 141 13.18 7.26 -10.34
N LEU A 142 14.26 7.95 -9.99
CA LEU A 142 14.78 9.04 -10.82
C LEU A 142 15.44 8.48 -12.09
N ALA A 143 16.23 7.42 -11.95
CA ALA A 143 16.94 6.82 -13.06
C ALA A 143 15.99 6.24 -14.13
N ASN A 144 14.87 5.65 -13.71
CA ASN A 144 13.90 5.07 -14.65
C ASN A 144 12.82 6.04 -15.13
N GLY A 145 12.86 7.30 -14.70
CA GLY A 145 11.93 8.33 -15.13
C GLY A 145 10.57 8.31 -14.45
N THR A 146 10.36 7.45 -13.46
CA THR A 146 9.07 7.40 -12.72
C THR A 146 8.82 8.71 -11.98
N VAL A 147 9.86 9.30 -11.40
CA VAL A 147 9.80 10.58 -10.71
C VAL A 147 10.75 11.55 -11.40
N VAL A 148 10.28 12.76 -11.66
CA VAL A 148 11.06 13.83 -12.25
C VAL A 148 11.05 15.01 -11.28
N LEU A 149 12.24 15.49 -10.91
CA LEU A 149 12.38 16.59 -9.97
C LEU A 149 12.43 17.97 -10.65
N ASP A 150 12.72 18.00 -11.93
CA ASP A 150 12.78 19.22 -12.70
C ASP A 150 11.38 19.70 -13.11
N ASP A 151 11.10 20.93 -12.88
CA ASP A 151 9.82 21.53 -13.25
C ASP A 151 9.96 22.36 -14.52
#